data_baa4b868bdd25107fd4ca274e71c4bee
#
_entry.id   baa4b868bdd25107fd4ca274e71c4bee
#
_cell.length_a   1.000
_cell.length_b   1.000
_cell.length_c   1.000
_cell.angle_alpha   90.00
_cell.angle_beta   90.00
_cell.angle_gamma   90.00
#
_symmetry.space_group_name_H-M   'P 1'
#
loop_
_entity.id
_entity.type
_entity.pdbx_description
1 polymer ?
#
loop_
_entity_poly.entity_id
_entity_poly.type
_entity_poly.pdbx_seq_one_letter_code
_entity_poly.pdbx_strand_id
1 'polypeptide(L)'
;MTNMVPASSSEILKRTLDTVRIRANSNGECFGGEITDALREAGVALGVDRLEILLTRTILARTMESLGESYPAEVLQDYQNRMPVSKALRYLNEAIVWIGKLETPEVGSLSSVCSG
;
A
#
# COMPACT_ATOMS: atom_id res chain seq x y z
N MET A 1 -1.17 13.92 -19.69
CA MET A 1 -1.24 13.53 -19.43
C MET A 1 -1.40 12.87 -18.71
N THR A 2 -1.23 12.56 -18.37
CA THR A 2 -1.35 12.04 -17.97
C THR A 2 -1.66 11.52 -17.03
N ASN A 3 -1.52 11.36 -16.38
CA ASN A 3 -1.80 10.93 -15.57
C ASN A 3 -1.93 10.42 -14.66
N MET A 4 -1.54 10.31 -14.21
CA MET A 4 -1.74 9.81 -13.62
C MET A 4 -1.86 9.52 -12.36
N VAL A 5 -2.36 9.44 -11.75
CA VAL A 5 -2.90 9.05 -10.58
C VAL A 5 -2.25 7.92 -9.95
N PRO A 6 -2.10 6.83 -10.57
CA PRO A 6 -1.50 5.67 -9.96
C PRO A 6 -0.13 5.96 -9.40
N ALA A 7 0.54 6.94 -9.92
CA ALA A 7 1.84 7.30 -9.40
C ALA A 7 1.70 7.77 -7.97
N SER A 8 0.63 8.49 -7.66
CA SER A 8 0.41 8.98 -6.32
C SER A 8 0.20 7.83 -5.34
N SER A 9 -0.56 6.83 -5.74
CA SER A 9 -0.80 5.68 -4.87
C SER A 9 0.51 4.95 -4.58
N SER A 10 1.37 4.81 -5.58
CA SER A 10 2.64 4.16 -5.40
C SER A 10 3.50 4.93 -4.40
N GLU A 11 3.54 6.25 -4.52
CA GLU A 11 4.33 7.08 -3.62
C GLU A 11 3.77 7.02 -2.19
N ILE A 12 2.46 7.02 -2.06
CA ILE A 12 1.83 6.92 -0.75
C ILE A 12 2.27 5.63 -0.08
N LEU A 13 2.23 4.52 -0.81
CA LEU A 13 2.60 3.23 -0.25
C LEU A 13 4.07 3.17 0.12
N LYS A 14 4.94 3.74 -0.68
CA LYS A 14 6.37 3.74 -0.39
C LYS A 14 6.68 4.54 0.87
N ARG A 15 6.05 5.70 1.03
CA ARG A 15 6.23 6.50 2.24
C ARG A 15 5.67 5.78 3.46
N THR A 16 4.53 5.12 3.28
CA THR A 16 3.93 4.38 4.37
C THR A 16 4.86 3.27 4.82
N LEU A 17 5.47 2.57 3.87
CA LEU A 17 6.40 1.49 4.19
C LEU A 17 7.58 2.02 5.00
N ASP A 18 8.14 3.15 4.59
CA ASP A 18 9.27 3.72 5.31
C ASP A 18 8.86 4.14 6.73
N THR A 19 7.69 4.73 6.87
CA THR A 19 7.20 5.17 8.16
C THR A 19 6.98 3.99 9.10
N VAL A 20 6.37 2.93 8.58
CA VAL A 20 6.11 1.74 9.39
C VAL A 20 7.42 1.12 9.84
N ARG A 21 8.41 1.08 8.96
CA ARG A 21 9.70 0.52 9.30
C ARG A 21 10.37 1.32 10.42
N ILE A 22 10.28 2.64 10.35
CA ILE A 22 10.90 3.51 11.34
C ILE A 22 10.18 3.45 12.67
N ARG A 23 8.86 3.30 12.65
CA ARG A 23 8.06 3.34 13.87
C ARG A 23 7.90 2.00 14.56
N ALA A 24 8.52 0.95 14.03
CA ALA A 24 8.42 -0.36 14.65
C ALA A 24 8.85 -0.26 16.11
N ASN A 25 8.08 -0.87 16.99
CA ASN A 25 8.45 -0.83 18.40
C ASN A 25 9.59 -1.80 18.68
N SER A 26 10.04 -1.84 19.91
CA SER A 26 11.20 -2.66 20.26
C SER A 26 10.97 -4.15 20.05
N ASN A 27 9.73 -4.57 19.96
CA ASN A 27 9.43 -5.97 19.72
C ASN A 27 9.33 -6.28 18.23
N GLY A 28 9.52 -5.31 17.38
CA GLY A 28 9.40 -5.52 15.94
C GLY A 28 7.96 -5.67 15.49
N GLU A 29 7.03 -5.04 16.19
CA GLU A 29 5.62 -5.11 15.87
C GLU A 29 5.01 -3.75 15.62
N CYS A 30 3.89 -3.74 14.95
CA CYS A 30 3.11 -2.52 14.78
C CYS A 30 1.63 -2.89 14.85
N PHE A 31 0.78 -1.88 15.01
CA PHE A 31 -0.66 -2.12 15.04
C PHE A 31 -1.26 -1.83 13.68
N GLY A 32 -2.32 -2.54 13.34
CA GLY A 32 -2.99 -2.32 12.05
C GLY A 32 -3.42 -0.88 11.86
N GLY A 33 -3.97 -0.26 12.91
CA GLY A 33 -4.39 1.14 12.80
C GLY A 33 -3.25 2.09 12.53
N GLU A 34 -2.04 1.74 12.96
CA GLU A 34 -0.88 2.59 12.71
C GLU A 34 -0.51 2.60 11.23
N ILE A 35 -0.76 1.51 10.54
CA ILE A 35 -0.48 1.45 9.10
C ILE A 35 -1.40 2.43 8.39
N THR A 36 -2.67 2.47 8.79
CA THR A 36 -3.64 3.39 8.21
C THR A 36 -3.26 4.84 8.50
N ASP A 37 -2.80 5.12 9.72
CA ASP A 37 -2.39 6.47 10.06
C ASP A 37 -1.17 6.89 9.23
N ALA A 38 -0.20 6.00 9.07
CA ALA A 38 0.98 6.30 8.27
C ALA A 38 0.60 6.55 6.81
N LEU A 39 -0.37 5.79 6.32
CA LEU A 39 -0.84 5.93 4.95
C LEU A 39 -1.50 7.29 4.76
N ARG A 40 -2.34 7.70 5.72
CA ARG A 40 -3.00 8.99 5.64
C ARG A 40 -1.98 10.12 5.72
N GLU A 41 -1.02 10.01 6.64
CA GLU A 41 0.01 11.02 6.78
C GLU A 41 0.83 11.14 5.50
N ALA A 42 1.13 10.01 4.88
CA ALA A 42 1.87 10.02 3.63
C ALA A 42 1.10 10.74 2.53
N GLY A 43 -0.20 10.48 2.45
CA GLY A 43 -1.03 11.14 1.45
C GLY A 43 -1.09 12.64 1.66
N VAL A 44 -1.24 13.06 2.92
CA VAL A 44 -1.28 14.48 3.25
C VAL A 44 0.05 15.13 2.91
N ALA A 45 1.16 14.48 3.25
CA ALA A 45 2.48 15.02 2.97
C ALA A 45 2.73 15.18 1.48
N LEU A 46 2.14 14.30 0.67
CA LEU A 46 2.31 14.38 -0.77
C LEU A 46 1.28 15.30 -1.43
N GLY A 47 0.35 15.83 -0.64
CA GLY A 47 -0.63 16.78 -1.18
C GLY A 47 -1.71 16.15 -2.04
N VAL A 48 -1.93 14.84 -1.91
CA VAL A 48 -2.97 14.20 -2.71
C VAL A 48 -4.30 14.36 -2.02
N ASP A 49 -5.38 14.21 -2.78
CA ASP A 49 -6.67 14.41 -2.17
C ASP A 49 -7.13 13.17 -1.43
N ARG A 50 -8.23 13.33 -0.71
CA ARG A 50 -8.74 12.29 0.14
C ARG A 50 -9.13 11.03 -0.60
N LEU A 51 -9.65 11.18 -1.81
CA LEU A 51 -10.07 10.02 -2.58
C LEU A 51 -8.89 9.16 -2.96
N GLU A 52 -7.75 9.80 -3.24
CA GLU A 52 -6.55 9.07 -3.60
C GLU A 52 -6.07 8.27 -2.39
N ILE A 53 -6.18 8.84 -1.20
CA ILE A 53 -5.78 8.15 0.02
C ILE A 53 -6.69 6.95 0.25
N LEU A 54 -8.00 7.12 0.06
CA LEU A 54 -8.94 6.04 0.25
C LEU A 54 -8.73 4.93 -0.77
N LEU A 55 -8.42 5.30 -2.00
CA LEU A 55 -8.15 4.32 -3.03
C LEU A 55 -6.92 3.51 -2.68
N THR A 56 -5.87 4.18 -2.22
CA THR A 56 -4.63 3.50 -1.84
C THR A 56 -4.88 2.53 -0.69
N ARG A 57 -5.70 2.94 0.28
CA ARG A 57 -6.04 2.08 1.40
C ARG A 57 -6.79 0.85 0.92
N THR A 58 -7.70 1.04 -0.03
CA THR A 58 -8.47 -0.07 -0.59
C THR A 58 -7.55 -1.05 -1.31
N ILE A 59 -6.58 -0.54 -2.04
CA ILE A 59 -5.63 -1.38 -2.74
C ILE A 59 -4.81 -2.20 -1.74
N LEU A 60 -4.40 -1.58 -0.65
CA LEU A 60 -3.68 -2.29 0.38
C LEU A 60 -4.54 -3.38 0.99
N ALA A 61 -5.80 -3.08 1.30
CA ALA A 61 -6.70 -4.05 1.88
C ALA A 61 -6.92 -5.24 0.95
N ARG A 62 -7.07 -4.97 -0.35
CA ARG A 62 -7.25 -6.05 -1.31
C ARG A 62 -6.01 -6.91 -1.41
N THR A 63 -4.84 -6.29 -1.32
CA THR A 63 -3.59 -7.02 -1.34
C THR A 63 -3.48 -7.93 -0.11
N MET A 64 -3.84 -7.41 1.05
CA MET A 64 -3.80 -8.19 2.29
C MET A 64 -4.74 -9.39 2.18
N GLU A 65 -5.90 -9.17 1.62
CA GLU A 65 -6.86 -10.24 1.46
C GLU A 65 -6.32 -11.33 0.55
N SER A 66 -5.66 -10.95 -0.53
CA SER A 66 -5.10 -11.91 -1.46
C SER A 66 -3.95 -12.70 -0.83
N LEU A 67 -3.35 -12.16 0.22
CA LEU A 67 -2.28 -12.85 0.93
C LEU A 67 -2.78 -13.61 2.16
N GLY A 68 -4.09 -13.72 2.29
CA GLY A 68 -4.66 -14.56 3.34
C GLY A 68 -5.30 -13.87 4.53
N GLU A 69 -5.31 -12.54 4.53
CA GLU A 69 -5.90 -11.82 5.65
C GLU A 69 -7.42 -11.87 5.51
N SER A 70 -8.09 -12.35 6.54
CA SER A 70 -9.55 -12.54 6.45
C SER A 70 -10.36 -11.26 6.53
N TYR A 71 -9.94 -10.31 7.34
CA TYR A 71 -10.70 -9.08 7.50
C TYR A 71 -9.78 -7.87 7.43
N PRO A 72 -9.21 -7.61 6.24
CA PRO A 72 -8.20 -6.56 6.14
C PRO A 72 -8.68 -5.17 6.52
N ALA A 73 -9.92 -4.84 6.19
CA ALA A 73 -10.42 -3.51 6.53
C ALA A 73 -10.48 -3.33 8.04
N GLU A 74 -10.88 -4.38 8.76
CA GLU A 74 -10.95 -4.30 10.20
C GLU A 74 -9.57 -4.27 10.82
N VAL A 75 -8.64 -5.03 10.27
CA VAL A 75 -7.27 -5.02 10.76
C VAL A 75 -6.68 -3.63 10.62
N LEU A 76 -6.93 -2.96 9.51
CA LEU A 76 -6.38 -1.63 9.26
C LEU A 76 -7.01 -0.55 10.15
N GLN A 77 -8.12 -0.84 10.80
CA GLN A 77 -8.73 0.12 11.71
C GLN A 77 -8.38 -0.18 13.16
N ASP A 78 -7.79 -1.33 13.42
CA ASP A 78 -7.64 -1.81 14.79
C ASP A 78 -6.30 -1.41 15.39
N TYR A 79 -6.34 -0.56 16.40
CA TYR A 79 -5.14 -0.12 17.09
C TYR A 79 -4.70 -1.11 18.17
N GLN A 80 -5.41 -2.25 18.29
CA GLN A 80 -5.03 -3.28 19.21
C GLN A 80 -4.52 -4.51 18.47
N ASN A 81 -4.67 -4.53 17.15
CA ASN A 81 -4.25 -5.68 16.37
C ASN A 81 -2.76 -5.59 16.07
N ARG A 82 -1.98 -6.36 16.80
CA ARG A 82 -0.53 -6.35 16.61
C ARG A 82 -0.13 -7.29 15.49
N MET A 83 0.86 -6.89 14.75
CA MET A 83 1.44 -7.77 13.76
C MET A 83 2.93 -7.53 13.68
N PRO A 84 3.71 -8.53 13.28
CA PRO A 84 5.14 -8.33 13.08
C PRO A 84 5.33 -7.29 12.00
N VAL A 85 6.31 -6.43 12.16
CA VAL A 85 6.60 -5.42 11.14
C VAL A 85 6.93 -6.10 9.83
N SER A 86 7.58 -7.26 9.86
CA SER A 86 7.90 -7.98 8.62
C SER A 86 6.62 -8.31 7.83
N LYS A 87 5.53 -8.63 8.53
CA LYS A 87 4.27 -8.93 7.87
C LYS A 87 3.68 -7.65 7.27
N ALA A 88 3.72 -6.56 8.02
CA ALA A 88 3.22 -5.28 7.52
C ALA A 88 4.01 -4.83 6.29
N LEU A 89 5.33 -4.97 6.35
CA LEU A 89 6.18 -4.58 5.23
C LEU A 89 5.91 -5.46 4.01
N ARG A 90 5.61 -6.73 4.24
CA ARG A 90 5.28 -7.62 3.14
C ARG A 90 4.01 -7.17 2.45
N TYR A 91 2.98 -6.83 3.22
CA TYR A 91 1.72 -6.36 2.65
C TYR A 91 1.97 -5.09 1.83
N LEU A 92 2.75 -4.16 2.36
CA LEU A 92 3.01 -2.90 1.67
C LEU A 92 3.83 -3.12 0.41
N ASN A 93 4.85 -3.98 0.47
CA ASN A 93 5.66 -4.27 -0.69
C ASN A 93 4.85 -4.94 -1.80
N GLU A 94 3.97 -5.87 -1.43
CA GLU A 94 3.14 -6.53 -2.42
C GLU A 94 2.16 -5.55 -3.05
N ALA A 95 1.63 -4.63 -2.26
CA ALA A 95 0.74 -3.61 -2.80
C ALA A 95 1.49 -2.71 -3.78
N ILE A 96 2.72 -2.35 -3.46
CA ILE A 96 3.54 -1.53 -4.35
C ILE A 96 3.79 -2.26 -5.66
N VAL A 97 4.10 -3.55 -5.59
CA VAL A 97 4.33 -4.35 -6.79
C VAL A 97 3.06 -4.39 -7.63
N TRP A 98 1.93 -4.59 -7.00
CA TRP A 98 0.67 -4.67 -7.71
C TRP A 98 0.33 -3.35 -8.41
N ILE A 99 0.52 -2.26 -7.70
CA ILE A 99 0.29 -0.94 -8.27
C ILE A 99 1.23 -0.72 -9.44
N GLY A 100 2.48 -1.15 -9.30
CA GLY A 100 3.43 -1.01 -10.38
C GLY A 100 2.97 -1.71 -11.65
N LYS A 101 2.35 -2.85 -11.50
CA LYS A 101 1.84 -3.58 -12.67
C LYS A 101 0.70 -2.82 -13.31
N LEU A 102 -0.09 -2.11 -12.53
CA LEU A 102 -1.19 -1.34 -13.10
C LEU A 102 -0.67 -0.06 -13.73
N GLU A 103 0.36 0.53 -13.15
CA GLU A 103 0.89 1.78 -13.67
C GLU A 103 1.69 1.59 -14.94
N THR A 104 2.29 0.44 -15.12
CA THR A 104 3.02 0.20 -16.34
C THR A 104 2.17 -0.76 -17.10
N PRO A 105 1.25 -0.26 -17.80
CA PRO A 105 0.33 -1.11 -18.47
C PRO A 105 1.13 -1.95 -19.34
N GLU A 106 0.96 -3.04 -19.39
CA GLU A 106 1.57 -3.92 -20.15
C GLU A 106 1.80 -3.57 -21.48
N VAL A 107 1.74 -2.39 -21.77
CA VAL A 107 2.02 -1.94 -23.06
C VAL A 107 3.17 -2.68 -23.54
N GLY A 108 4.16 -2.68 -22.75
CA GLY A 108 5.33 -3.34 -23.18
C GLY A 108 5.09 -4.77 -23.39
N SER A 109 4.51 -5.39 -22.46
CA SER A 109 4.37 -6.78 -22.60
C SER A 109 3.40 -7.07 -23.68
N LEU A 110 2.47 -6.21 -23.90
CA LEU A 110 1.56 -6.40 -24.90
C LEU A 110 2.23 -6.41 -26.17
N SER A 111 3.08 -5.51 -26.41
CA SER A 111 3.70 -5.45 -27.67
C SER A 111 4.54 -6.68 -27.85
N SER A 112 5.12 -7.16 -26.83
CA SER A 112 5.94 -8.30 -27.02
C SER A 112 5.07 -9.46 -27.37
N VAL A 113 3.96 -9.50 -26.82
CA VAL A 113 3.09 -10.55 -27.08
C VAL A 113 2.68 -10.47 -28.47
N CYS A 114 2.34 -9.33 -28.85
CA CYS A 114 1.90 -9.19 -30.12
C CYS A 114 2.88 -9.54 -31.02
N SER A 115 3.97 -9.27 -30.65
CA SER A 115 4.95 -9.56 -31.53
C SER A 115 4.71 -10.89 -31.82
N GLY A 116 4.29 -11.33 -30.98
CA GLY A 116 3.87 -12.48 -31.35
C GLY A 116 3.11 -11.76 -31.87
#